data_70cbc8890b4decb7290c7a00aa920f0b
#
_entry.id   70cbc8890b4decb7290c7a00aa920f0b
#
_cell.length_a   1.000
_cell.length_b   1.000
_cell.length_c   1.000
_cell.angle_alpha   90.00
_cell.angle_beta   90.00
_cell.angle_gamma   90.00
#
_symmetry.space_group_name_H-M   'P 1'
#
loop_
_entity.id
_entity.type
_entity.pdbx_description
1 polymer ?
#
loop_
_entity_poly.entity_id
_entity_poly.type
_entity_poly.pdbx_seq_one_letter_code
_entity_poly.pdbx_strand_id
1 'polypeptide(L)'
;MQSQRNKVVVHYSDGTLLKGYTHDFVPDKESFHLNTALEPGTGTIHEVEISDLKAVFFVKTIEGNSSYTEKRTFEEIDAKALHGIKIKVEFKDGEIMRGISLGYGKAKRGFFIVPIDPRSNNERIYVVASSTTKVAVGAEAEK
;
A
#
# COMPACT_ATOMS: atom_id res chain seq x y z
N MET A 1 27.20 -5.47 0.77
CA MET A 1 25.97 -5.33 0.00
C MET A 1 25.05 -4.35 0.67
N GLN A 2 24.64 -3.32 -0.04
CA GLN A 2 23.75 -2.31 0.52
C GLN A 2 22.33 -2.82 0.46
N SER A 3 21.59 -2.70 1.57
CA SER A 3 20.16 -2.95 1.56
C SER A 3 19.47 -1.83 0.80
N GLN A 4 18.54 -2.20 -0.06
CA GLN A 4 17.79 -1.24 -0.82
C GLN A 4 16.78 -0.52 0.08
N ARG A 5 16.73 0.80 -0.06
CA ARG A 5 15.70 1.60 0.60
C ARG A 5 14.44 1.58 -0.24
N ASN A 6 13.32 1.36 0.41
CA ASN A 6 12.01 1.47 -0.23
C ASN A 6 11.46 2.86 0.00
N LYS A 7 10.95 3.48 -1.05
CA LYS A 7 10.23 4.75 -0.96
C LYS A 7 8.81 4.44 -0.53
N VAL A 8 8.36 5.02 0.55
CA VAL A 8 7.04 4.72 1.10
C VAL A 8 6.27 5.97 1.47
N VAL A 9 4.94 5.87 1.37
CA VAL A 9 4.01 6.82 1.95
C VAL A 9 3.18 6.03 2.97
N VAL A 10 3.32 6.39 4.22
CA VAL A 10 2.61 5.73 5.32
C VAL A 10 1.30 6.48 5.56
N HIS A 11 0.19 5.75 5.53
CA HIS A 11 -1.12 6.31 5.83
C HIS A 11 -1.55 5.82 7.21
N TYR A 12 -1.68 6.76 8.14
CA TYR A 12 -2.18 6.46 9.48
C TYR A 12 -3.71 6.39 9.48
N SER A 13 -4.25 5.65 10.44
CA SER A 13 -5.70 5.50 10.58
C SER A 13 -6.41 6.82 10.84
N ASP A 14 -5.71 7.81 11.40
CA ASP A 14 -6.26 9.13 11.68
C ASP A 14 -6.23 10.08 10.47
N GLY A 15 -5.74 9.62 9.33
CA GLY A 15 -5.63 10.40 8.10
C GLY A 15 -4.30 11.09 7.90
N THR A 16 -3.38 11.01 8.86
CA THR A 16 -2.05 11.60 8.74
C THR A 16 -1.21 10.80 7.75
N LEU A 17 -0.38 11.52 6.97
CA LEU A 17 0.55 10.91 6.02
C LEU A 17 1.98 11.19 6.46
N LEU A 18 2.86 10.20 6.22
CA LEU A 18 4.30 10.38 6.45
C LEU A 18 5.04 9.76 5.27
N LYS A 19 5.88 10.56 4.61
CA LYS A 19 6.62 10.13 3.42
C LYS A 19 8.09 9.97 3.74
N GLY A 20 8.72 8.96 3.16
CA GLY A 20 10.15 8.79 3.35
C GLY A 20 10.66 7.45 2.83
N TYR A 21 11.73 6.99 3.45
CA TYR A 21 12.41 5.76 3.05
C TYR A 21 12.46 4.78 4.21
N THR A 22 12.32 3.49 3.91
CA THR A 22 12.49 2.43 4.87
C THR A 22 13.32 1.30 4.28
N HIS A 23 14.09 0.59 5.12
CA HIS A 23 14.80 -0.61 4.70
C HIS A 23 14.64 -1.74 5.72
N ASP A 24 13.79 -1.57 6.70
CA ASP A 24 13.54 -2.59 7.72
C ASP A 24 12.05 -2.98 7.85
N PHE A 25 11.25 -2.67 6.81
CA PHE A 25 9.85 -3.09 6.82
C PHE A 25 9.74 -4.59 6.61
N VAL A 26 9.14 -5.26 7.60
CA VAL A 26 8.83 -6.70 7.54
C VAL A 26 7.41 -6.88 8.07
N PRO A 27 6.52 -7.55 7.31
CA PRO A 27 5.12 -7.70 7.72
C PRO A 27 4.92 -8.39 9.07
N ASP A 28 5.87 -9.23 9.49
CA ASP A 28 5.77 -9.99 10.74
C ASP A 28 6.16 -9.17 11.97
N LYS A 29 6.76 -8.01 11.78
CA LYS A 29 7.14 -7.12 12.88
C LYS A 29 6.01 -6.15 13.21
N GLU A 30 6.02 -5.67 14.45
CA GLU A 30 5.01 -4.71 14.91
C GLU A 30 5.33 -3.28 14.49
N SER A 31 6.60 -2.98 14.20
CA SER A 31 7.04 -1.65 13.84
C SER A 31 8.18 -1.68 12.83
N PHE A 32 8.41 -0.54 12.20
CA PHE A 32 9.55 -0.33 11.32
C PHE A 32 9.99 1.13 11.43
N HIS A 33 11.16 1.44 10.86
CA HIS A 33 11.70 2.79 10.90
C HIS A 33 11.55 3.48 9.55
N LEU A 34 11.12 4.74 9.58
CA LEU A 34 10.97 5.56 8.39
C LEU A 34 11.85 6.79 8.53
N ASN A 35 12.70 7.01 7.54
CA ASN A 35 13.56 8.18 7.48
C ASN A 35 12.95 9.19 6.50
N THR A 36 12.63 10.39 6.98
CA THR A 36 12.04 11.43 6.15
C THR A 36 13.05 12.18 5.28
N ALA A 37 14.35 11.89 5.43
CA ALA A 37 15.38 12.58 4.68
C ALA A 37 15.29 12.27 3.19
N LEU A 38 15.25 13.32 2.38
CA LEU A 38 15.40 13.21 0.92
C LEU A 38 16.86 13.10 0.53
N GLU A 39 17.77 13.56 1.40
CA GLU A 39 19.21 13.50 1.20
C GLU A 39 19.88 12.80 2.38
N PRO A 40 21.01 12.09 2.14
CA PRO A 40 21.74 11.41 3.23
C PRO A 40 22.14 12.36 4.34
N GLY A 41 21.96 11.93 5.59
CA GLY A 41 22.37 12.70 6.76
C GLY A 41 21.40 13.78 7.20
N THR A 42 20.27 13.93 6.51
CA THR A 42 19.23 14.90 6.90
C THR A 42 17.97 14.18 7.30
N GLY A 43 17.02 14.92 7.84
CA GLY A 43 15.69 14.39 8.18
C GLY A 43 15.63 13.75 9.55
N THR A 44 14.50 13.13 9.82
CA THR A 44 14.17 12.54 11.11
C THR A 44 13.81 11.06 10.91
N ILE A 45 14.23 10.23 11.85
CA ILE A 45 13.87 8.82 11.86
C ILE A 45 12.67 8.63 12.80
N HIS A 46 11.60 8.05 12.27
CA HIS A 46 10.39 7.77 13.01
C HIS A 46 10.24 6.27 13.21
N GLU A 47 9.89 5.85 14.40
CA GLU A 47 9.43 4.49 14.62
C GLU A 47 7.93 4.45 14.32
N VAL A 48 7.53 3.61 13.37
CA VAL A 48 6.15 3.53 12.90
C VAL A 48 5.53 2.22 13.39
N GLU A 49 4.48 2.34 14.20
CA GLU A 49 3.72 1.18 14.69
C GLU A 49 2.70 0.78 13.63
N ILE A 50 2.79 -0.46 13.14
CA ILE A 50 1.89 -0.93 12.07
C ILE A 50 0.43 -0.92 12.51
N SER A 51 0.15 -1.19 13.79
CA SER A 51 -1.24 -1.19 14.29
C SER A 51 -1.92 0.17 14.22
N ASP A 52 -1.16 1.26 14.09
CA ASP A 52 -1.71 2.62 13.95
C ASP A 52 -2.03 2.99 12.51
N LEU A 53 -1.75 2.10 11.57
CA LEU A 53 -1.78 2.41 10.15
C LEU A 53 -3.03 1.90 9.45
N LYS A 54 -3.43 2.63 8.42
CA LYS A 54 -4.36 2.16 7.40
C LYS A 54 -3.61 1.28 6.40
N ALA A 55 -2.49 1.78 5.86
CA ALA A 55 -1.73 1.09 4.83
C ALA A 55 -0.33 1.71 4.67
N VAL A 56 0.57 0.95 4.06
CA VAL A 56 1.90 1.44 3.65
C VAL A 56 1.98 1.33 2.13
N PHE A 57 2.16 2.46 1.47
CA PHE A 57 2.24 2.54 0.02
C PHE A 57 3.69 2.56 -0.41
N PHE A 58 4.12 1.53 -1.14
CA PHE A 58 5.46 1.47 -1.72
C PHE A 58 5.38 2.14 -3.08
N VAL A 59 6.02 3.31 -3.19
CA VAL A 59 5.82 4.20 -4.34
C VAL A 59 7.03 4.23 -5.25
N LYS A 60 6.79 4.56 -6.53
CA LYS A 60 7.85 4.72 -7.53
C LYS A 60 8.62 6.01 -7.28
N THR A 61 7.91 7.08 -6.95
CA THR A 61 8.49 8.38 -6.60
C THR A 61 7.80 8.93 -5.36
N ILE A 62 8.54 9.66 -4.56
CA ILE A 62 7.99 10.31 -3.34
C ILE A 62 6.98 11.41 -3.73
N GLU A 63 7.25 12.13 -4.81
CA GLU A 63 6.41 13.25 -5.27
C GLU A 63 5.08 12.78 -5.86
N GLY A 64 5.07 11.58 -6.45
CA GLY A 64 3.91 11.08 -7.17
C GLY A 64 3.74 11.79 -8.51
N ASN A 65 2.59 11.58 -9.14
CA ASN A 65 2.24 12.24 -10.40
C ASN A 65 0.81 12.77 -10.32
N SER A 66 0.67 14.02 -9.90
CA SER A 66 -0.64 14.65 -9.70
C SER A 66 -1.38 14.93 -11.01
N SER A 67 -0.69 14.89 -12.15
CA SER A 67 -1.33 15.10 -13.45
C SER A 67 -1.96 13.81 -14.03
N TYR A 68 -1.66 12.68 -13.44
CA TYR A 68 -2.20 11.40 -13.89
C TYR A 68 -3.37 10.97 -13.00
N THR A 69 -4.48 10.59 -13.63
CA THR A 69 -5.64 10.05 -12.93
C THR A 69 -5.57 8.53 -12.96
N GLU A 70 -5.35 7.93 -11.81
CA GLU A 70 -5.23 6.48 -11.68
C GLU A 70 -6.58 5.80 -11.92
N LYS A 71 -6.54 4.69 -12.65
CA LYS A 71 -7.71 3.85 -12.88
C LYS A 71 -8.00 3.04 -11.62
N ARG A 72 -9.25 3.00 -11.21
CA ARG A 72 -9.66 2.44 -9.92
C ARG A 72 -10.63 1.27 -10.01
N THR A 73 -11.17 1.01 -11.20
CA THR A 73 -12.14 -0.08 -11.39
C THR A 73 -11.61 -1.10 -12.38
N PHE A 74 -12.03 -2.35 -12.21
CA PHE A 74 -11.61 -3.42 -13.12
C PHE A 74 -12.09 -3.19 -14.55
N GLU A 75 -13.19 -2.47 -14.72
CA GLU A 75 -13.75 -2.17 -16.04
C GLU A 75 -12.86 -1.25 -16.86
N GLU A 76 -12.07 -0.41 -16.20
CA GLU A 76 -11.18 0.55 -16.88
C GLU A 76 -9.89 -0.12 -17.39
N ILE A 77 -9.63 -1.36 -16.96
CA ILE A 77 -8.39 -2.08 -17.28
C ILE A 77 -8.69 -3.23 -18.21
N ASP A 78 -7.82 -3.44 -19.21
CA ASP A 78 -7.90 -4.60 -20.08
C ASP A 78 -7.71 -5.87 -19.23
N ALA A 79 -8.69 -6.75 -19.25
CA ALA A 79 -8.67 -8.00 -18.49
C ALA A 79 -7.45 -8.86 -18.81
N LYS A 80 -6.92 -8.75 -20.02
CA LYS A 80 -5.72 -9.50 -20.42
C LYS A 80 -4.46 -9.02 -19.74
N ALA A 81 -4.46 -7.79 -19.23
CA ALA A 81 -3.32 -7.22 -18.51
C ALA A 81 -3.32 -7.62 -17.03
N LEU A 82 -4.43 -8.19 -16.53
CA LEU A 82 -4.56 -8.54 -15.12
C LEU A 82 -4.27 -10.02 -14.91
N HIS A 83 -3.21 -10.30 -14.16
CA HIS A 83 -2.82 -11.66 -13.80
C HIS A 83 -2.91 -11.83 -12.28
N GLY A 84 -3.56 -12.89 -11.84
CA GLY A 84 -3.70 -13.20 -10.42
C GLY A 84 -5.12 -13.00 -9.92
N ILE A 85 -5.27 -13.07 -8.60
CA ILE A 85 -6.59 -13.02 -7.95
C ILE A 85 -6.98 -11.57 -7.68
N LYS A 86 -8.12 -11.16 -8.22
CA LYS A 86 -8.66 -9.82 -7.98
C LYS A 86 -9.06 -9.66 -6.52
N ILE A 87 -8.83 -8.47 -5.97
CA ILE A 87 -9.17 -8.16 -4.59
C ILE A 87 -9.78 -6.76 -4.52
N LYS A 88 -10.81 -6.63 -3.69
CA LYS A 88 -11.43 -5.35 -3.38
C LYS A 88 -11.41 -5.17 -1.87
N VAL A 89 -10.87 -4.04 -1.42
CA VAL A 89 -10.71 -3.73 0.00
C VAL A 89 -11.54 -2.49 0.32
N GLU A 90 -12.42 -2.61 1.30
CA GLU A 90 -13.18 -1.47 1.82
C GLU A 90 -12.62 -1.10 3.18
N PHE A 91 -12.21 0.14 3.33
CA PHE A 91 -11.59 0.66 4.55
C PHE A 91 -12.63 1.31 5.47
N LYS A 92 -12.28 1.39 6.74
CA LYS A 92 -13.15 2.03 7.75
C LYS A 92 -13.44 3.51 7.45
N ASP A 93 -12.54 4.18 6.72
CA ASP A 93 -12.73 5.58 6.32
C ASP A 93 -13.60 5.73 5.06
N GLY A 94 -14.07 4.63 4.49
CA GLY A 94 -14.93 4.62 3.31
C GLY A 94 -14.21 4.46 1.99
N GLU A 95 -12.88 4.51 1.98
CA GLU A 95 -12.14 4.30 0.74
C GLU A 95 -12.26 2.86 0.26
N ILE A 96 -12.33 2.68 -1.05
CA ILE A 96 -12.35 1.37 -1.70
C ILE A 96 -11.14 1.27 -2.61
N MET A 97 -10.32 0.23 -2.41
CA MET A 97 -9.19 -0.07 -3.27
C MET A 97 -9.39 -1.38 -3.97
N ARG A 98 -9.00 -1.43 -5.24
CA ARG A 98 -9.03 -2.65 -6.04
C ARG A 98 -7.64 -2.95 -6.55
N GLY A 99 -7.29 -4.22 -6.58
CA GLY A 99 -5.98 -4.64 -7.03
C GLY A 99 -5.90 -6.13 -7.27
N ILE A 100 -4.67 -6.61 -7.35
CA ILE A 100 -4.36 -8.03 -7.44
C ILE A 100 -3.74 -8.45 -6.12
N SER A 101 -4.26 -9.52 -5.53
CA SER A 101 -3.78 -10.03 -4.26
C SER A 101 -2.41 -10.70 -4.40
N LEU A 102 -1.52 -10.41 -3.46
CA LEU A 102 -0.23 -11.08 -3.32
C LEU A 102 -0.23 -11.99 -2.08
N GLY A 103 -1.34 -12.67 -1.82
CA GLY A 103 -1.42 -13.62 -0.72
C GLY A 103 -2.30 -13.18 0.44
N TYR A 104 -3.57 -12.88 0.15
CA TYR A 104 -4.53 -12.53 1.19
C TYR A 104 -4.84 -13.74 2.09
N GLY A 105 -4.84 -13.50 3.40
CA GLY A 105 -5.28 -14.48 4.39
C GLY A 105 -5.96 -13.77 5.55
N LYS A 106 -7.14 -14.24 5.94
CA LYS A 106 -7.94 -13.60 7.00
C LYS A 106 -7.23 -13.54 8.36
N ALA A 107 -6.37 -14.51 8.62
CA ALA A 107 -5.66 -14.58 9.91
C ALA A 107 -4.42 -13.67 9.97
N LYS A 108 -4.05 -13.02 8.87
CA LYS A 108 -2.87 -12.18 8.82
C LYS A 108 -3.17 -10.78 9.32
N ARG A 109 -2.14 -10.13 9.90
CA ARG A 109 -2.23 -8.72 10.34
C ARG A 109 -2.42 -7.77 9.18
N GLY A 110 -2.01 -8.19 7.98
CA GLY A 110 -2.12 -7.41 6.77
C GLY A 110 -1.74 -8.24 5.56
N PHE A 111 -1.80 -7.62 4.41
CA PHE A 111 -1.53 -8.32 3.15
C PHE A 111 -1.13 -7.31 2.08
N PHE A 112 -0.34 -7.77 1.11
CA PHE A 112 0.06 -6.95 -0.03
C PHE A 112 -0.93 -7.06 -1.16
N ILE A 113 -1.18 -5.93 -1.82
CA ILE A 113 -1.91 -5.88 -3.09
C ILE A 113 -1.11 -5.07 -4.09
N VAL A 114 -1.31 -5.35 -5.38
CA VAL A 114 -0.77 -4.55 -6.47
C VAL A 114 -1.95 -3.79 -7.08
N PRO A 115 -1.85 -2.45 -7.24
CA PRO A 115 -2.91 -1.67 -7.89
C PRO A 115 -3.21 -2.21 -9.27
N ILE A 116 -4.48 -2.09 -9.70
CA ILE A 116 -4.89 -2.56 -11.03
C ILE A 116 -4.28 -1.74 -12.17
N ASP A 117 -3.98 -0.47 -11.90
CA ASP A 117 -3.43 0.42 -12.92
C ASP A 117 -1.91 0.33 -12.93
N PRO A 118 -1.29 -0.23 -13.99
CA PRO A 118 0.19 -0.36 -14.05
C PRO A 118 0.92 0.98 -14.08
N ARG A 119 0.20 2.07 -14.37
CA ARG A 119 0.78 3.43 -14.36
C ARG A 119 0.62 4.12 -13.01
N SER A 120 0.04 3.42 -12.02
CA SER A 120 -0.04 3.94 -10.65
C SER A 120 1.35 4.26 -10.12
N ASN A 121 1.47 5.32 -9.33
CA ASN A 121 2.70 5.60 -8.60
C ASN A 121 2.96 4.56 -7.52
N ASN A 122 1.95 3.80 -7.13
CA ASN A 122 2.08 2.75 -6.13
C ASN A 122 2.50 1.44 -6.80
N GLU A 123 3.67 0.92 -6.43
CA GLU A 123 4.12 -0.38 -6.92
C GLU A 123 3.37 -1.51 -6.22
N ARG A 124 3.16 -1.38 -4.92
CA ARG A 124 2.42 -2.31 -4.09
C ARG A 124 1.97 -1.59 -2.84
N ILE A 125 0.96 -2.13 -2.20
CA ILE A 125 0.38 -1.55 -1.00
C ILE A 125 0.27 -2.64 0.06
N TYR A 126 0.83 -2.37 1.25
CA TYR A 126 0.59 -3.24 2.39
C TYR A 126 -0.64 -2.71 3.12
N VAL A 127 -1.73 -3.48 3.07
CA VAL A 127 -3.00 -3.12 3.71
C VAL A 127 -2.99 -3.68 5.13
N VAL A 128 -3.22 -2.81 6.11
CA VAL A 128 -3.32 -3.24 7.51
C VAL A 128 -4.74 -3.73 7.75
N ALA A 129 -4.88 -5.02 8.09
CA ALA A 129 -6.19 -5.68 8.15
C ALA A 129 -7.16 -4.97 9.11
N SER A 130 -6.67 -4.46 10.24
CA SER A 130 -7.52 -3.78 11.22
C SER A 130 -8.14 -2.47 10.71
N SER A 131 -7.63 -1.92 9.62
CA SER A 131 -8.17 -0.70 9.01
C SER A 131 -9.31 -0.98 8.03
N THR A 132 -9.63 -2.25 7.78
CA THR A 132 -10.61 -2.65 6.77
C THR A 132 -11.94 -3.02 7.41
N THR A 133 -13.04 -2.82 6.65
CA THR A 133 -14.37 -3.29 7.04
C THR A 133 -14.76 -4.54 6.25
N LYS A 134 -14.26 -4.67 5.02
CA LYS A 134 -14.61 -5.79 4.15
C LYS A 134 -13.52 -6.02 3.13
N VAL A 135 -13.22 -7.29 2.88
CA VAL A 135 -12.31 -7.69 1.81
C VAL A 135 -12.99 -8.76 0.98
N ALA A 136 -13.06 -8.53 -0.33
CA ALA A 136 -13.63 -9.49 -1.28
C ALA A 136 -12.54 -9.93 -2.25
N VAL A 137 -12.53 -11.22 -2.59
CA VAL A 137 -11.52 -11.79 -3.50
C VAL A 137 -12.20 -12.54 -4.64
N GLY A 138 -11.51 -12.63 -5.78
CA GLY A 138 -12.01 -13.35 -6.94
C GLY A 138 -13.24 -12.67 -7.55
N ALA A 139 -14.24 -13.46 -7.90
CA ALA A 139 -15.47 -12.96 -8.53
C ALA A 139 -16.20 -11.92 -7.66
N GLU A 140 -16.15 -12.07 -6.34
CA GLU A 140 -16.79 -11.12 -5.43
C GLU A 140 -16.13 -9.73 -5.48
N ALA A 141 -14.84 -9.68 -5.82
CA ALA A 141 -14.12 -8.40 -5.92
C ALA A 141 -14.61 -7.57 -7.09
N GLU A 142 -15.21 -8.18 -8.10
CA GLU A 142 -15.68 -7.51 -9.31
C GLU A 142 -17.04 -6.83 -9.15
N LYS A 143 -17.73 -7.10 -8.03
CA LYS A 143 -19.07 -6.56 -7.77
C LYS A 143 -19.05 -5.13 -7.19
#